data_0d54c4168f7984f8813a0989ce0c0523
#
_entry.id   0d54c4168f7984f8813a0989ce0c0523
#
_cell.length_a   1.000
_cell.length_b   1.000
_cell.length_c   1.000
_cell.angle_alpha   90.00
_cell.angle_beta   90.00
_cell.angle_gamma   90.00
#
_symmetry.space_group_name_H-M   'P 1'
#
loop_
_entity.id
_entity.type
_entity.pdbx_description
1 polymer ?
#
loop_
_entity_poly.entity_id
_entity_poly.type
_entity_poly.pdbx_seq_one_letter_code
_entity_poly.pdbx_strand_id
1 'polypeptide(L)'
;MENQRQGENKKIKIILIVVVACIVLIGAGVGAWMYLGGTKEEEPQQADPIEAQAAYETMQEEVITDSDDPMHREIDFDALKERNPDVYAWIWIPGTNIDYPILQSTVEADDYYLNTTIDGQYGLPGSIYTEKYNSQYFIDPVTVVYGHELKDGTMFSELHKYEDKAFFDQYPYIYIYQPGIALKYQIFAAVSFDDRYILGSYNFMDVNDFQKYLDELLNSINGNVNRDVQVMQESTILTLSTCISAYPDQRWLVNGTLADVYQPEAVQTEATQTDDAQTEAAQGE
;
A
#
# COMPACT_ATOMS: atom_id res chain seq x y z
N MET A 1 -81.85 15.55 13.46
CA MET A 1 -80.66 15.65 12.59
C MET A 1 -79.39 16.19 13.32
N GLU A 2 -79.57 17.02 14.31
CA GLU A 2 -78.44 17.66 15.04
C GLU A 2 -77.69 16.70 15.98
N ASN A 3 -78.35 15.76 16.63
CA ASN A 3 -77.73 14.76 17.52
C ASN A 3 -76.89 13.69 16.82
N GLN A 4 -77.20 13.38 15.53
CA GLN A 4 -76.36 12.47 14.72
C GLN A 4 -75.06 13.13 14.28
N ARG A 5 -75.09 14.42 13.89
CA ARG A 5 -73.84 15.16 13.53
C ARG A 5 -72.89 15.35 14.70
N GLN A 6 -73.44 15.53 15.95
CA GLN A 6 -72.55 15.61 17.12
C GLN A 6 -71.84 14.28 17.44
N GLY A 7 -72.50 13.16 17.22
CA GLY A 7 -71.92 11.84 17.45
C GLY A 7 -70.84 11.50 16.41
N GLU A 8 -71.02 11.85 15.16
CA GLU A 8 -70.02 11.69 14.11
C GLU A 8 -68.77 12.55 14.33
N ASN A 9 -68.96 13.82 14.67
CA ASN A 9 -67.85 14.70 15.03
C ASN A 9 -67.03 14.27 16.22
N LYS A 10 -67.64 13.63 17.23
CA LYS A 10 -66.93 13.02 18.37
C LYS A 10 -66.11 11.81 17.94
N LYS A 11 -66.67 10.93 17.09
CA LYS A 11 -65.96 9.76 16.57
C LYS A 11 -64.74 10.18 15.69
N ILE A 12 -64.93 11.15 14.82
CA ILE A 12 -63.83 11.72 13.99
C ILE A 12 -62.71 12.30 14.85
N LYS A 13 -63.05 13.06 15.91
CA LYS A 13 -62.05 13.63 16.85
C LYS A 13 -61.29 12.53 17.58
N ILE A 14 -61.95 11.45 18.02
CA ILE A 14 -61.31 10.33 18.73
C ILE A 14 -60.38 9.58 17.78
N ILE A 15 -60.79 9.32 16.51
CA ILE A 15 -59.95 8.69 15.49
C ILE A 15 -58.73 9.55 15.19
N LEU A 16 -58.91 10.88 15.05
CA LEU A 16 -57.78 11.80 14.82
C LEU A 16 -56.76 11.80 15.95
N ILE A 17 -57.25 11.78 17.24
CA ILE A 17 -56.36 11.70 18.41
C ILE A 17 -55.59 10.38 18.46
N VAL A 18 -56.25 9.26 18.14
CA VAL A 18 -55.59 7.94 18.07
C VAL A 18 -54.53 7.89 16.98
N VAL A 19 -54.82 8.41 15.78
CA VAL A 19 -53.86 8.47 14.67
C VAL A 19 -52.64 9.32 15.02
N VAL A 20 -52.86 10.48 15.63
CA VAL A 20 -51.74 11.36 16.06
C VAL A 20 -50.91 10.68 17.16
N ALA A 21 -51.56 10.00 18.12
CA ALA A 21 -50.85 9.26 19.15
C ALA A 21 -50.01 8.09 18.56
N CYS A 22 -50.54 7.37 17.56
CA CYS A 22 -49.79 6.32 16.87
C CYS A 22 -48.58 6.88 16.09
N ILE A 23 -48.74 8.04 15.44
CA ILE A 23 -47.62 8.69 14.71
C ILE A 23 -46.53 9.13 15.69
N VAL A 24 -46.90 9.68 16.84
CA VAL A 24 -45.95 10.08 17.89
C VAL A 24 -45.23 8.87 18.48
N LEU A 25 -45.92 7.76 18.72
CA LEU A 25 -45.31 6.54 19.24
C LEU A 25 -44.40 5.88 18.20
N ILE A 26 -44.75 5.87 16.92
CA ILE A 26 -43.88 5.39 15.83
C ILE A 26 -42.66 6.29 15.70
N GLY A 27 -42.84 7.60 15.73
CA GLY A 27 -41.76 8.57 15.69
C GLY A 27 -40.79 8.44 16.86
N ALA A 28 -41.36 8.24 18.09
CA ALA A 28 -40.53 8.00 19.29
C ALA A 28 -39.82 6.63 19.23
N GLY A 29 -40.46 5.60 18.70
CA GLY A 29 -39.85 4.26 18.48
C GLY A 29 -38.71 4.28 17.46
N VAL A 30 -38.89 4.98 16.35
CA VAL A 30 -37.86 5.15 15.32
C VAL A 30 -36.72 6.03 15.84
N GLY A 31 -37.03 7.12 16.58
CA GLY A 31 -36.02 7.96 17.19
C GLY A 31 -35.22 7.22 18.28
N ALA A 32 -35.88 6.40 19.10
CA ALA A 32 -35.22 5.56 20.09
C ALA A 32 -34.37 4.44 19.41
N TRP A 33 -34.84 3.86 18.32
CA TRP A 33 -34.09 2.87 17.57
C TRP A 33 -32.87 3.51 16.88
N MET A 34 -32.98 4.71 16.28
CA MET A 34 -31.84 5.47 15.75
C MET A 34 -30.86 5.91 16.84
N TYR A 35 -31.33 6.21 18.04
CA TYR A 35 -30.49 6.66 19.16
C TYR A 35 -29.86 5.52 19.94
N LEU A 36 -30.52 4.36 20.02
CA LEU A 36 -30.06 3.17 20.75
C LEU A 36 -29.49 2.08 19.81
N GLY A 37 -29.87 2.11 18.55
CA GLY A 37 -29.43 1.17 17.50
C GLY A 37 -28.46 1.78 16.51
N GLY A 38 -27.92 2.98 16.79
CA GLY A 38 -26.75 3.49 16.09
C GLY A 38 -25.71 2.40 16.17
N THR A 39 -25.34 1.84 15.01
CA THR A 39 -24.17 0.99 14.87
C THR A 39 -23.08 1.69 15.69
N LYS A 40 -22.64 1.07 16.78
CA LYS A 40 -21.32 1.39 17.30
C LYS A 40 -20.42 1.16 16.10
N GLU A 41 -19.95 2.23 15.46
CA GLU A 41 -18.70 2.14 14.72
C GLU A 41 -17.74 1.58 15.78
N GLU A 42 -17.37 0.33 15.63
CA GLU A 42 -16.31 -0.25 16.45
C GLU A 42 -15.12 0.66 16.18
N GLU A 43 -14.68 1.38 17.23
CA GLU A 43 -13.43 2.13 17.12
C GLU A 43 -12.39 1.14 16.61
N PRO A 44 -11.61 1.48 15.57
CA PRO A 44 -10.64 0.57 15.01
C PRO A 44 -9.76 0.07 16.16
N GLN A 45 -9.59 -1.25 16.23
CA GLN A 45 -8.80 -1.88 17.28
C GLN A 45 -7.39 -1.28 17.24
N GLN A 46 -6.95 -0.70 18.33
CA GLN A 46 -5.61 -0.11 18.45
C GLN A 46 -4.58 -1.23 18.38
N ALA A 47 -3.61 -1.11 17.48
CA ALA A 47 -2.50 -2.04 17.40
C ALA A 47 -1.62 -1.94 18.66
N ASP A 48 -1.19 -3.09 19.18
CA ASP A 48 -0.04 -3.17 20.08
C ASP A 48 1.20 -3.35 19.19
N PRO A 49 2.16 -2.41 19.20
CA PRO A 49 3.31 -2.47 18.29
C PRO A 49 4.16 -3.73 18.47
N ILE A 50 4.25 -4.27 19.69
CA ILE A 50 5.04 -5.48 19.99
C ILE A 50 4.33 -6.71 19.41
N GLU A 51 3.01 -6.82 19.63
CA GLU A 51 2.22 -7.93 19.08
C GLU A 51 2.18 -7.87 17.55
N ALA A 52 2.02 -6.68 16.97
CA ALA A 52 2.03 -6.49 15.53
C ALA A 52 3.38 -6.87 14.91
N GLN A 53 4.50 -6.50 15.54
CA GLN A 53 5.83 -6.90 15.06
C GLN A 53 6.03 -8.41 15.15
N ALA A 54 5.65 -9.05 16.24
CA ALA A 54 5.71 -10.51 16.38
C ALA A 54 4.83 -11.22 15.34
N ALA A 55 3.69 -10.61 14.96
CA ALA A 55 2.83 -11.13 13.90
C ALA A 55 3.49 -11.06 12.52
N TYR A 56 4.30 -10.03 12.23
CA TYR A 56 5.11 -9.96 11.00
C TYR A 56 6.20 -11.04 10.99
N GLU A 57 6.92 -11.25 12.10
CA GLU A 57 7.97 -12.27 12.22
C GLU A 57 7.40 -13.69 12.02
N THR A 58 6.28 -14.00 12.67
CA THR A 58 5.59 -15.28 12.50
C THR A 58 5.14 -15.49 11.05
N MET A 59 4.57 -14.46 10.44
CA MET A 59 4.13 -14.53 9.04
C MET A 59 5.30 -14.78 8.09
N GLN A 60 6.46 -14.15 8.31
CA GLN A 60 7.66 -14.39 7.50
C GLN A 60 8.06 -15.88 7.54
N GLU A 61 8.05 -16.50 8.72
CA GLU A 61 8.37 -17.93 8.87
C GLU A 61 7.36 -18.85 8.16
N GLU A 62 6.09 -18.42 8.06
CA GLU A 62 5.01 -19.22 7.45
C GLU A 62 4.96 -19.12 5.93
N VAL A 63 5.24 -17.93 5.36
CA VAL A 63 4.97 -17.67 3.93
C VAL A 63 6.23 -17.70 3.04
N ILE A 64 7.43 -17.72 3.63
CA ILE A 64 8.68 -17.63 2.88
C ILE A 64 9.30 -19.03 2.71
N THR A 65 9.67 -19.35 1.47
CA THR A 65 10.57 -20.44 1.14
C THR A 65 11.83 -19.87 0.51
N ASP A 66 12.93 -19.88 1.27
CA ASP A 66 14.20 -19.34 0.81
C ASP A 66 14.84 -20.20 -0.28
N SER A 67 15.63 -19.56 -1.13
CA SER A 67 16.45 -20.17 -2.17
C SER A 67 17.86 -19.59 -2.13
N ASP A 68 18.84 -20.39 -2.59
CA ASP A 68 20.23 -19.92 -2.76
C ASP A 68 20.33 -18.76 -3.77
N ASP A 69 19.44 -18.72 -4.77
CA ASP A 69 19.27 -17.60 -5.67
C ASP A 69 18.07 -16.73 -5.21
N PRO A 70 18.31 -15.49 -4.85
CA PRO A 70 17.25 -14.56 -4.45
C PRO A 70 16.11 -14.43 -5.45
N MET A 71 16.36 -14.58 -6.75
CA MET A 71 15.33 -14.50 -7.78
C MET A 71 14.38 -15.70 -7.78
N HIS A 72 14.75 -16.78 -7.10
CA HIS A 72 13.95 -18.01 -6.98
C HIS A 72 13.33 -18.19 -5.58
N ARG A 73 13.40 -17.16 -4.73
CA ARG A 73 12.73 -17.17 -3.43
C ARG A 73 11.22 -17.18 -3.64
N GLU A 74 10.51 -18.05 -2.96
CA GLU A 74 9.06 -18.19 -3.09
C GLU A 74 8.33 -17.55 -1.92
N ILE A 75 7.24 -16.86 -2.23
CA ILE A 75 6.34 -16.23 -1.26
C ILE A 75 4.93 -16.80 -1.47
N ASP A 76 4.31 -17.29 -0.41
CA ASP A 76 2.92 -17.78 -0.45
C ASP A 76 1.93 -16.61 -0.45
N PHE A 77 1.66 -16.09 -1.66
CA PHE A 77 0.71 -15.00 -1.83
C PHE A 77 -0.74 -15.40 -1.60
N ASP A 78 -1.07 -16.69 -1.69
CA ASP A 78 -2.44 -17.15 -1.41
C ASP A 78 -2.71 -17.04 0.08
N ALA A 79 -1.81 -17.52 0.95
CA ALA A 79 -1.89 -17.33 2.40
C ALA A 79 -1.91 -15.85 2.80
N LEU A 80 -1.07 -15.01 2.16
CA LEU A 80 -1.05 -13.57 2.41
C LEU A 80 -2.37 -12.89 2.06
N LYS A 81 -2.98 -13.24 0.92
CA LYS A 81 -4.26 -12.67 0.49
C LYS A 81 -5.45 -13.16 1.31
N GLU A 82 -5.39 -14.37 1.86
CA GLU A 82 -6.37 -14.83 2.86
C GLU A 82 -6.33 -13.97 4.12
N ARG A 83 -5.14 -13.52 4.54
CA ARG A 83 -4.95 -12.64 5.69
C ARG A 83 -5.36 -11.19 5.37
N ASN A 84 -4.91 -10.65 4.25
CA ASN A 84 -5.26 -9.32 3.77
C ASN A 84 -5.24 -9.26 2.25
N PRO A 85 -6.40 -9.07 1.58
CA PRO A 85 -6.49 -9.06 0.12
C PRO A 85 -5.77 -7.90 -0.55
N ASP A 86 -5.40 -6.85 0.19
CA ASP A 86 -4.66 -5.69 -0.31
C ASP A 86 -3.14 -5.97 -0.44
N VAL A 87 -2.65 -7.14 0.03
CA VAL A 87 -1.27 -7.59 -0.23
C VAL A 87 -1.14 -7.97 -1.70
N TYR A 88 -0.21 -7.32 -2.40
CA TYR A 88 0.01 -7.59 -3.83
C TYR A 88 1.47 -7.87 -4.21
N ALA A 89 2.42 -7.55 -3.30
CA ALA A 89 3.83 -7.77 -3.48
C ALA A 89 4.54 -8.03 -2.14
N TRP A 90 5.81 -8.37 -2.22
CA TRP A 90 6.71 -8.54 -1.08
C TRP A 90 8.03 -7.86 -1.38
N ILE A 91 8.62 -7.17 -0.40
CA ILE A 91 9.95 -6.56 -0.50
C ILE A 91 10.95 -7.27 0.37
N TRP A 92 12.14 -7.54 -0.15
CA TRP A 92 13.28 -8.02 0.61
C TRP A 92 14.56 -7.26 0.23
N ILE A 93 15.33 -6.86 1.25
CA ILE A 93 16.61 -6.17 1.07
C ILE A 93 17.68 -6.93 1.85
N PRO A 94 18.63 -7.61 1.18
CA PRO A 94 19.72 -8.34 1.83
C PRO A 94 20.54 -7.45 2.78
N GLY A 95 20.94 -8.03 3.92
CA GLY A 95 21.71 -7.30 4.94
C GLY A 95 20.89 -6.40 5.86
N THR A 96 19.57 -6.35 5.65
CA THR A 96 18.61 -5.64 6.50
C THR A 96 17.54 -6.57 7.05
N ASN A 97 16.73 -6.07 8.00
CA ASN A 97 15.51 -6.72 8.46
C ASN A 97 14.30 -6.41 7.55
N ILE A 98 14.51 -5.69 6.43
CA ILE A 98 13.42 -5.34 5.51
C ILE A 98 13.06 -6.56 4.69
N ASP A 99 11.97 -7.21 5.11
CA ASP A 99 11.44 -8.45 4.56
C ASP A 99 9.93 -8.49 4.83
N TYR A 100 9.14 -7.71 4.07
CA TYR A 100 7.76 -7.39 4.39
C TYR A 100 6.82 -7.50 3.20
N PRO A 101 5.52 -7.79 3.43
CA PRO A 101 4.49 -7.60 2.40
C PRO A 101 4.35 -6.13 2.03
N ILE A 102 4.02 -5.88 0.77
CA ILE A 102 3.62 -4.55 0.28
C ILE A 102 2.12 -4.55 0.06
N LEU A 103 1.44 -3.57 0.66
CA LEU A 103 0.00 -3.40 0.58
C LEU A 103 -0.37 -2.16 -0.26
N GLN A 104 -1.54 -2.22 -0.88
CA GLN A 104 -2.14 -1.05 -1.50
C GLN A 104 -3.64 -1.10 -1.31
N SER A 105 -4.21 -0.14 -0.57
CA SER A 105 -5.65 -0.10 -0.37
C SER A 105 -6.37 0.20 -1.68
N THR A 106 -7.42 -0.57 -1.96
CA THR A 106 -8.27 -0.36 -3.13
C THR A 106 -9.47 0.54 -2.83
N VAL A 107 -9.82 0.72 -1.55
CA VAL A 107 -11.04 1.42 -1.11
C VAL A 107 -10.76 2.58 -0.16
N GLU A 108 -9.79 2.45 0.75
CA GLU A 108 -9.46 3.46 1.76
C GLU A 108 -8.60 4.61 1.18
N ALA A 109 -8.20 5.58 2.00
CA ALA A 109 -7.28 6.65 1.62
C ALA A 109 -5.92 6.10 1.18
N ASP A 110 -5.18 6.87 0.38
CA ASP A 110 -3.88 6.44 -0.16
C ASP A 110 -2.85 6.14 0.94
N ASP A 111 -2.91 6.85 2.05
CA ASP A 111 -2.05 6.71 3.23
C ASP A 111 -2.64 5.79 4.32
N TYR A 112 -3.70 5.04 4.02
CA TYR A 112 -4.38 4.16 4.99
C TYR A 112 -3.40 3.24 5.72
N TYR A 113 -2.51 2.59 4.98
CA TYR A 113 -1.53 1.65 5.53
C TYR A 113 -0.34 2.31 6.24
N LEU A 114 -0.22 3.64 6.20
CA LEU A 114 0.76 4.34 7.02
C LEU A 114 0.53 4.05 8.52
N ASN A 115 -0.74 4.02 8.94
CA ASN A 115 -1.12 3.79 10.33
C ASN A 115 -2.08 2.59 10.48
N THR A 116 -1.98 1.60 9.60
CA THR A 116 -2.79 0.38 9.69
C THR A 116 -1.91 -0.83 9.42
N THR A 117 -1.93 -1.80 10.33
CA THR A 117 -1.18 -3.05 10.20
C THR A 117 -1.79 -3.95 9.12
N ILE A 118 -1.08 -5.01 8.74
CA ILE A 118 -1.61 -6.03 7.83
C ILE A 118 -2.92 -6.65 8.33
N ASP A 119 -3.13 -6.70 9.65
CA ASP A 119 -4.34 -7.25 10.27
C ASP A 119 -5.47 -6.21 10.41
N GLY A 120 -5.33 -5.03 9.81
CA GLY A 120 -6.33 -3.97 9.84
C GLY A 120 -6.43 -3.23 11.18
N GLN A 121 -5.46 -3.38 12.09
CA GLN A 121 -5.41 -2.67 13.36
C GLN A 121 -4.81 -1.28 13.15
N TYR A 122 -5.43 -0.25 13.73
CA TYR A 122 -4.93 1.12 13.64
C TYR A 122 -3.75 1.36 14.59
N GLY A 123 -2.70 2.00 14.10
CA GLY A 123 -1.53 2.41 14.87
C GLY A 123 -0.23 1.86 14.30
N LEU A 124 0.85 2.04 15.08
CA LEU A 124 2.16 1.49 14.73
C LEU A 124 2.18 -0.04 14.89
N PRO A 125 3.00 -0.74 14.09
CA PRO A 125 4.02 -0.23 13.18
C PRO A 125 3.51 0.22 11.82
N GLY A 126 2.21 0.18 11.52
CA GLY A 126 1.67 0.35 10.19
C GLY A 126 2.05 -0.80 9.26
N SER A 127 2.14 -0.53 7.97
CA SER A 127 2.58 -1.49 6.93
C SER A 127 3.52 -0.83 5.93
N ILE A 128 4.22 -1.65 5.16
CA ILE A 128 4.89 -1.19 3.95
C ILE A 128 3.85 -1.11 2.84
N TYR A 129 3.75 0.03 2.15
CA TYR A 129 2.65 0.26 1.22
C TYR A 129 3.01 1.14 0.05
N THR A 130 2.16 1.12 -0.97
CA THR A 130 2.13 2.06 -2.08
C THR A 130 0.78 2.76 -2.16
N GLU A 131 0.75 3.93 -2.78
CA GLU A 131 -0.47 4.68 -3.07
C GLU A 131 -1.11 4.22 -4.38
N LYS A 132 -2.42 4.39 -4.54
CA LYS A 132 -3.18 4.04 -5.76
C LYS A 132 -2.73 4.78 -7.02
N TYR A 133 -1.92 5.82 -6.88
CA TYR A 133 -1.28 6.49 -7.99
C TYR A 133 -0.36 5.55 -8.77
N ASN A 134 0.33 4.65 -8.06
CA ASN A 134 1.15 3.62 -8.68
C ASN A 134 0.35 2.36 -9.00
N SER A 135 0.65 1.78 -10.16
CA SER A 135 0.19 0.45 -10.54
C SER A 135 0.76 -0.62 -9.61
N GLN A 136 -0.03 -1.63 -9.30
CA GLN A 136 0.44 -2.80 -8.55
C GLN A 136 1.43 -3.70 -9.33
N TYR A 137 1.72 -3.37 -10.59
CA TYR A 137 2.59 -4.19 -11.46
C TYR A 137 4.04 -3.71 -11.54
N PHE A 138 4.41 -2.64 -10.83
CA PHE A 138 5.76 -2.03 -10.88
C PHE A 138 6.22 -1.65 -12.30
N ILE A 139 5.28 -1.22 -13.15
CA ILE A 139 5.54 -0.82 -14.54
C ILE A 139 5.56 0.70 -14.72
N ASP A 140 5.27 1.46 -13.68
CA ASP A 140 5.33 2.93 -13.74
C ASP A 140 6.78 3.40 -13.87
N PRO A 141 7.04 4.57 -14.48
CA PRO A 141 8.37 5.13 -14.53
C PRO A 141 9.00 5.30 -13.14
N VAL A 142 8.19 5.65 -12.14
CA VAL A 142 8.59 5.73 -10.72
C VAL A 142 7.52 5.12 -9.85
N THR A 143 7.86 4.09 -9.09
CA THR A 143 7.02 3.52 -8.03
C THR A 143 7.59 3.94 -6.68
N VAL A 144 6.77 4.53 -5.82
CA VAL A 144 7.17 4.93 -4.47
C VAL A 144 6.56 3.99 -3.45
N VAL A 145 7.41 3.36 -2.65
CA VAL A 145 7.03 2.48 -1.53
C VAL A 145 7.35 3.20 -0.23
N TYR A 146 6.39 3.25 0.66
CA TYR A 146 6.47 3.95 1.94
C TYR A 146 6.54 2.98 3.11
N GLY A 147 7.24 3.38 4.17
CA GLY A 147 7.29 2.67 5.43
C GLY A 147 7.83 3.55 6.55
N HIS A 148 7.42 3.29 7.78
CA HIS A 148 7.87 4.03 8.94
C HIS A 148 9.37 3.84 9.25
N GLU A 149 9.98 4.89 9.83
CA GLU A 149 11.17 4.79 10.64
C GLU A 149 10.75 4.63 12.10
N LEU A 150 11.07 3.48 12.70
CA LEU A 150 10.72 3.14 14.08
C LEU A 150 11.97 2.98 14.95
N LYS A 151 11.86 3.31 16.24
CA LYS A 151 12.99 3.28 17.17
C LYS A 151 13.54 1.88 17.45
N ASP A 152 12.73 0.86 17.24
CA ASP A 152 13.11 -0.56 17.40
C ASP A 152 13.85 -1.13 16.19
N GLY A 153 14.01 -0.35 15.11
CA GLY A 153 14.73 -0.77 13.91
C GLY A 153 13.86 -1.54 12.91
N THR A 154 12.56 -1.65 13.13
CA THR A 154 11.64 -2.37 12.24
C THR A 154 11.15 -1.50 11.08
N MET A 155 10.34 -2.07 10.20
CA MET A 155 9.81 -1.45 8.98
C MET A 155 10.95 -0.91 8.10
N PHE A 156 10.93 0.36 7.70
CA PHE A 156 11.95 0.97 6.84
C PHE A 156 13.08 1.67 7.62
N SER A 157 13.17 1.47 8.94
CA SER A 157 14.25 2.06 9.75
C SER A 157 15.63 1.67 9.26
N GLU A 158 15.82 0.43 8.81
CA GLU A 158 17.13 -0.04 8.34
C GLU A 158 17.53 0.47 6.95
N LEU A 159 16.67 1.22 6.25
CA LEU A 159 17.10 2.00 5.08
C LEU A 159 18.21 3.00 5.43
N HIS A 160 18.29 3.44 6.68
CA HIS A 160 19.37 4.31 7.17
C HIS A 160 20.76 3.63 7.22
N LYS A 161 20.84 2.29 7.11
CA LYS A 161 22.12 1.61 6.90
C LYS A 161 22.81 2.06 5.61
N TYR A 162 22.03 2.48 4.61
CA TYR A 162 22.55 3.01 3.35
C TYR A 162 23.19 4.40 3.44
N GLU A 163 23.20 5.05 4.61
CA GLU A 163 24.03 6.22 4.91
C GLU A 163 25.51 5.84 4.94
N ASP A 164 25.82 4.60 5.38
CA ASP A 164 27.18 4.08 5.33
C ASP A 164 27.54 3.63 3.90
N LYS A 165 28.61 4.23 3.37
CA LYS A 165 29.08 3.93 2.00
C LYS A 165 29.48 2.46 1.81
N ALA A 166 30.07 1.83 2.84
CA ALA A 166 30.48 0.43 2.76
C ALA A 166 29.24 -0.48 2.68
N PHE A 167 28.18 -0.19 3.44
CA PHE A 167 26.93 -0.92 3.35
C PHE A 167 26.25 -0.71 1.99
N PHE A 168 26.21 0.54 1.51
CA PHE A 168 25.65 0.87 0.18
C PHE A 168 26.34 0.09 -0.94
N ASP A 169 27.66 -0.06 -0.87
CA ASP A 169 28.43 -0.82 -1.88
C ASP A 169 28.28 -2.34 -1.73
N GLN A 170 28.10 -2.83 -0.50
CA GLN A 170 28.03 -4.26 -0.21
C GLN A 170 26.65 -4.85 -0.56
N TYR A 171 25.57 -4.09 -0.39
CA TYR A 171 24.19 -4.56 -0.58
C TYR A 171 23.45 -3.74 -1.66
N PRO A 172 23.86 -3.90 -2.93
CA PRO A 172 23.41 -3.01 -4.01
C PRO A 172 22.04 -3.38 -4.60
N TYR A 173 21.29 -4.31 -4.01
CA TYR A 173 20.06 -4.80 -4.63
C TYR A 173 18.87 -4.78 -3.68
N ILE A 174 17.68 -4.49 -4.28
CA ILE A 174 16.35 -4.67 -3.69
C ILE A 174 15.64 -5.73 -4.50
N TYR A 175 14.92 -6.63 -3.85
CA TYR A 175 14.08 -7.64 -4.49
C TYR A 175 12.61 -7.36 -4.21
N ILE A 176 11.80 -7.42 -5.26
CA ILE A 176 10.34 -7.35 -5.18
C ILE A 176 9.80 -8.66 -5.74
N TYR A 177 8.94 -9.31 -4.97
CA TYR A 177 8.26 -10.54 -5.40
C TYR A 177 6.78 -10.25 -5.60
N GLN A 178 6.22 -10.86 -6.62
CA GLN A 178 4.80 -10.87 -6.94
C GLN A 178 4.39 -12.30 -7.31
N PRO A 179 3.09 -12.63 -7.36
CA PRO A 179 2.69 -13.96 -7.83
C PRO A 179 3.33 -14.32 -9.18
N GLY A 180 4.26 -15.28 -9.16
CA GLY A 180 4.96 -15.76 -10.35
C GLY A 180 6.03 -14.84 -10.96
N ILE A 181 6.43 -13.76 -10.31
CA ILE A 181 7.44 -12.82 -10.81
C ILE A 181 8.36 -12.38 -9.67
N ALA A 182 9.65 -12.33 -9.93
CA ALA A 182 10.62 -11.64 -9.09
C ALA A 182 11.32 -10.52 -9.87
N LEU A 183 11.41 -9.35 -9.26
CA LEU A 183 12.04 -8.15 -9.81
C LEU A 183 13.27 -7.81 -8.98
N LYS A 184 14.39 -7.57 -9.64
CA LYS A 184 15.64 -7.16 -9.01
C LYS A 184 15.96 -5.73 -9.41
N TYR A 185 16.03 -4.85 -8.43
CA TYR A 185 16.40 -3.46 -8.61
C TYR A 185 17.83 -3.23 -8.14
N GLN A 186 18.64 -2.55 -8.96
CA GLN A 186 19.99 -2.13 -8.58
C GLN A 186 19.94 -0.71 -8.00
N ILE A 187 20.41 -0.57 -6.76
CA ILE A 187 20.43 0.71 -6.06
C ILE A 187 21.47 1.64 -6.72
N PHE A 188 21.03 2.84 -7.07
CA PHE A 188 21.88 3.88 -7.63
C PHE A 188 22.01 5.11 -6.76
N ALA A 189 21.03 5.37 -5.85
CA ALA A 189 21.07 6.51 -4.94
C ALA A 189 20.39 6.18 -3.61
N ALA A 190 21.02 6.54 -2.50
CA ALA A 190 20.46 6.54 -1.16
C ALA A 190 20.74 7.92 -0.54
N VAL A 191 19.72 8.77 -0.46
CA VAL A 191 19.90 10.21 -0.23
C VAL A 191 18.84 10.81 0.67
N SER A 192 19.21 11.88 1.39
CA SER A 192 18.23 12.74 2.02
C SER A 192 17.53 13.61 0.97
N PHE A 193 16.23 13.72 1.08
CA PHE A 193 15.33 14.47 0.21
C PHE A 193 14.34 15.27 1.06
N ASP A 194 13.73 16.32 0.53
CA ASP A 194 12.68 17.02 1.26
C ASP A 194 11.40 16.19 1.36
N ASP A 195 10.44 16.62 2.18
CA ASP A 195 9.21 15.91 2.47
C ASP A 195 8.09 16.13 1.45
N ARG A 196 8.43 16.73 0.26
CA ARG A 196 7.43 16.94 -0.79
C ARG A 196 6.79 15.62 -1.23
N TYR A 197 5.53 15.68 -1.59
CA TYR A 197 4.82 14.55 -2.17
C TYR A 197 5.37 14.24 -3.58
N ILE A 198 6.23 13.23 -3.69
CA ILE A 198 6.99 12.89 -4.90
C ILE A 198 6.06 12.68 -6.09
N LEU A 199 5.03 11.81 -5.93
CA LEU A 199 4.10 11.45 -7.01
C LEU A 199 3.22 12.62 -7.50
N GLY A 200 3.05 13.66 -6.70
CA GLY A 200 2.34 14.88 -7.08
C GLY A 200 3.24 16.03 -7.50
N SER A 201 4.56 15.94 -7.27
CA SER A 201 5.51 17.01 -7.57
C SER A 201 6.13 16.91 -8.95
N TYR A 202 6.04 15.73 -9.58
CA TYR A 202 6.59 15.44 -10.91
C TYR A 202 5.54 14.73 -11.76
N ASN A 203 5.47 15.10 -13.03
CA ASN A 203 4.77 14.29 -14.03
C ASN A 203 5.76 13.30 -14.65
N PHE A 204 5.86 12.10 -14.10
CA PHE A 204 6.83 11.08 -14.54
C PHE A 204 6.60 10.57 -15.97
N MET A 205 5.46 10.91 -16.60
CA MET A 205 5.24 10.70 -18.03
C MET A 205 5.86 11.82 -18.89
N ASP A 206 6.28 12.94 -18.28
CA ASP A 206 7.03 13.99 -18.96
C ASP A 206 8.53 13.77 -18.76
N VAL A 207 9.25 13.75 -19.87
CA VAL A 207 10.71 13.52 -19.94
C VAL A 207 11.50 14.48 -19.05
N ASN A 208 11.11 15.76 -19.05
CA ASN A 208 11.85 16.78 -18.33
C ASN A 208 11.63 16.67 -16.83
N ASP A 209 10.40 16.35 -16.39
CA ASP A 209 10.10 16.13 -14.99
C ASP A 209 10.77 14.86 -14.46
N PHE A 210 10.76 13.77 -15.25
CA PHE A 210 11.49 12.55 -14.91
C PHE A 210 13.00 12.83 -14.79
N GLN A 211 13.59 13.52 -15.76
CA GLN A 211 15.01 13.89 -15.72
C GLN A 211 15.33 14.81 -14.53
N LYS A 212 14.45 15.77 -14.23
CA LYS A 212 14.59 16.64 -13.06
C LYS A 212 14.65 15.86 -11.76
N TYR A 213 13.77 14.86 -11.60
CA TYR A 213 13.79 13.97 -10.42
C TYR A 213 15.10 13.19 -10.33
N LEU A 214 15.56 12.59 -11.44
CA LEU A 214 16.85 11.91 -11.48
C LEU A 214 18.01 12.82 -11.15
N ASP A 215 18.01 14.03 -11.69
CA ASP A 215 19.08 15.00 -11.44
C ASP A 215 19.13 15.41 -9.96
N GLU A 216 17.98 15.57 -9.30
CA GLU A 216 17.92 15.86 -7.88
C GLU A 216 18.50 14.71 -7.04
N LEU A 217 18.19 13.44 -7.39
CA LEU A 217 18.77 12.28 -6.72
C LEU A 217 20.28 12.15 -6.98
N LEU A 218 20.69 12.20 -8.25
CA LEU A 218 22.08 11.96 -8.66
C LEU A 218 23.04 13.11 -8.24
N ASN A 219 22.56 14.33 -8.06
CA ASN A 219 23.35 15.46 -7.62
C ASN A 219 23.22 15.76 -6.12
N SER A 220 22.49 14.93 -5.36
CA SER A 220 22.45 15.05 -3.92
C SER A 220 23.86 14.95 -3.32
N ILE A 221 24.14 15.85 -2.37
CA ILE A 221 25.38 15.86 -1.57
C ILE A 221 25.18 15.17 -0.21
N ASN A 222 23.94 14.82 0.13
CA ASN A 222 23.56 14.24 1.41
C ASN A 222 23.15 12.78 1.19
N GLY A 223 24.15 11.90 1.10
CA GLY A 223 23.94 10.47 0.91
C GLY A 223 24.96 9.84 -0.04
N ASN A 224 24.64 8.67 -0.54
CA ASN A 224 25.48 7.85 -1.40
C ASN A 224 24.86 7.70 -2.80
N VAL A 225 25.67 7.93 -3.83
CA VAL A 225 25.26 7.79 -5.23
C VAL A 225 26.27 6.92 -5.97
N ASN A 226 25.76 5.94 -6.71
CA ASN A 226 26.54 5.10 -7.63
C ASN A 226 26.27 5.55 -9.07
N ARG A 227 27.22 6.28 -9.67
CA ARG A 227 27.12 6.82 -11.03
C ARG A 227 27.48 5.79 -12.12
N ASP A 228 27.97 4.62 -11.72
CA ASP A 228 28.27 3.52 -12.67
C ASP A 228 26.97 2.79 -13.06
N VAL A 229 25.92 2.89 -12.23
CA VAL A 229 24.59 2.38 -12.58
C VAL A 229 23.95 3.35 -13.57
N GLN A 230 23.65 2.83 -14.76
CA GLN A 230 23.04 3.63 -15.81
C GLN A 230 21.54 3.75 -15.56
N VAL A 231 21.05 4.98 -15.39
CA VAL A 231 19.64 5.30 -15.27
C VAL A 231 19.26 6.23 -16.41
N MET A 232 18.33 5.77 -17.23
CA MET A 232 17.88 6.46 -18.43
C MET A 232 16.39 6.78 -18.32
N GLN A 233 15.88 7.51 -19.29
CA GLN A 233 14.48 7.94 -19.32
C GLN A 233 13.49 6.77 -19.36
N GLU A 234 13.87 5.64 -19.97
CA GLU A 234 13.06 4.44 -20.06
C GLU A 234 13.23 3.51 -18.85
N SER A 235 14.05 3.91 -17.88
CA SER A 235 14.29 3.11 -16.68
C SER A 235 13.05 3.13 -15.79
N THR A 236 12.72 1.96 -15.23
CA THR A 236 11.72 1.83 -14.17
C THR A 236 12.43 1.99 -12.83
N ILE A 237 12.00 3.00 -12.06
CA ILE A 237 12.60 3.37 -10.78
C ILE A 237 11.72 2.89 -9.63
N LEU A 238 12.34 2.24 -8.65
CA LEU A 238 11.76 1.97 -7.34
C LEU A 238 12.37 2.94 -6.34
N THR A 239 11.53 3.74 -5.69
CA THR A 239 11.89 4.65 -4.61
C THR A 239 11.32 4.14 -3.30
N LEU A 240 12.17 3.80 -2.34
CA LEU A 240 11.77 3.50 -0.97
C LEU A 240 11.88 4.76 -0.14
N SER A 241 10.81 5.15 0.55
CA SER A 241 10.73 6.40 1.31
C SER A 241 10.43 6.15 2.77
N THR A 242 11.27 6.72 3.65
CA THR A 242 11.04 6.71 5.10
C THR A 242 11.37 8.07 5.72
N CYS A 243 10.97 8.27 6.97
CA CYS A 243 11.27 9.49 7.71
C CYS A 243 12.78 9.59 8.07
N ILE A 244 13.19 10.79 8.46
CA ILE A 244 14.43 11.04 9.17
C ILE A 244 14.06 11.67 10.50
N SER A 245 14.13 10.90 11.60
CA SER A 245 13.64 11.32 12.92
C SER A 245 14.21 12.64 13.42
N ALA A 246 15.46 12.95 13.02
CA ALA A 246 16.12 14.21 13.38
C ALA A 246 15.64 15.42 12.55
N TYR A 247 15.03 15.18 11.40
CA TYR A 247 14.64 16.21 10.43
C TYR A 247 13.25 15.91 9.86
N PRO A 248 12.17 16.34 10.51
CA PRO A 248 10.79 15.99 10.16
C PRO A 248 10.34 16.48 8.77
N ASP A 249 11.02 17.48 8.22
CA ASP A 249 10.84 18.05 6.88
C ASP A 249 11.69 17.34 5.81
N GLN A 250 12.31 16.21 6.17
CA GLN A 250 13.12 15.41 5.25
C GLN A 250 12.69 13.93 5.25
N ARG A 251 13.04 13.27 4.16
CA ARG A 251 12.87 11.84 3.96
C ARG A 251 14.20 11.22 3.56
N TRP A 252 14.43 9.98 3.98
CA TRP A 252 15.50 9.17 3.45
C TRP A 252 14.96 8.32 2.31
N LEU A 253 15.54 8.51 1.13
CA LEU A 253 15.14 7.78 -0.08
C LEU A 253 16.24 6.79 -0.47
N VAL A 254 15.86 5.52 -0.72
CA VAL A 254 16.71 4.53 -1.39
C VAL A 254 16.11 4.22 -2.74
N ASN A 255 16.87 4.48 -3.82
CA ASN A 255 16.38 4.43 -5.19
C ASN A 255 17.12 3.37 -5.99
N GLY A 256 16.37 2.46 -6.58
CA GLY A 256 16.88 1.41 -7.46
C GLY A 256 16.29 1.51 -8.87
N THR A 257 17.03 1.09 -9.86
CA THR A 257 16.55 0.89 -11.23
C THR A 257 16.38 -0.59 -11.52
N LEU A 258 15.33 -0.97 -12.24
CA LEU A 258 15.07 -2.36 -12.61
C LEU A 258 16.26 -2.93 -13.41
N ALA A 259 16.86 -3.99 -12.88
CA ALA A 259 18.07 -4.63 -13.43
C ALA A 259 17.78 -6.01 -14.00
N ASP A 260 16.83 -6.74 -13.44
CA ASP A 260 16.51 -8.11 -13.85
C ASP A 260 15.07 -8.48 -13.50
N VAL A 261 14.49 -9.39 -14.26
CA VAL A 261 13.14 -9.93 -14.08
C VAL A 261 13.19 -11.45 -14.23
N TYR A 262 12.74 -12.16 -13.20
CA TYR A 262 12.55 -13.60 -13.28
C TYR A 262 11.06 -13.94 -13.35
N GLN A 263 10.69 -14.73 -14.35
CA GLN A 263 9.34 -15.27 -14.53
C GLN A 263 9.45 -16.74 -14.96
N PRO A 264 8.86 -17.68 -14.20
CA PRO A 264 8.87 -19.10 -14.58
C PRO A 264 8.24 -19.36 -15.96
N GLU A 265 8.78 -20.32 -16.70
CA GLU A 265 8.34 -20.65 -18.08
C GLU A 265 6.84 -20.99 -18.20
N ALA A 266 6.22 -21.57 -17.17
CA ALA A 266 4.79 -21.91 -17.16
C ALA A 266 3.87 -20.68 -17.31
N VAL A 267 4.27 -19.54 -16.75
CA VAL A 267 3.51 -18.28 -16.86
C VAL A 267 3.74 -17.63 -18.24
N GLN A 268 4.95 -17.82 -18.83
CA GLN A 268 5.26 -17.30 -20.17
C GLN A 268 4.42 -17.97 -21.26
N THR A 269 4.09 -19.26 -21.11
CA THR A 269 3.32 -20.03 -22.10
C THR A 269 1.85 -19.55 -22.19
N GLU A 270 1.23 -19.17 -21.07
CA GLU A 270 -0.14 -18.67 -21.09
C GLU A 270 -0.25 -17.26 -21.71
N ALA A 271 0.72 -16.38 -21.45
CA ALA A 271 0.74 -15.05 -22.04
C ALA A 271 0.90 -15.08 -23.55
N THR A 272 1.74 -15.99 -24.08
CA THR A 272 1.97 -16.13 -25.54
C THR A 272 0.75 -16.72 -26.25
N GLN A 273 0.01 -17.66 -25.62
CA GLN A 273 -1.18 -18.25 -26.22
C GLN A 273 -2.36 -17.27 -26.33
N THR A 274 -2.50 -16.32 -25.41
CA THR A 274 -3.55 -15.30 -25.49
C THR A 274 -3.31 -14.28 -26.61
N ASP A 275 -2.06 -13.93 -26.89
CA ASP A 275 -1.73 -13.03 -27.99
C ASP A 275 -1.90 -13.71 -29.37
N ASP A 276 -1.52 -14.98 -29.52
CA ASP A 276 -1.71 -15.73 -30.77
C ASP A 276 -3.20 -15.95 -31.08
N ALA A 277 -4.05 -16.21 -30.05
CA ALA A 277 -5.49 -16.35 -30.25
C ALA A 277 -6.18 -15.04 -30.65
N GLN A 278 -5.70 -13.89 -30.18
CA GLN A 278 -6.22 -12.58 -30.58
C GLN A 278 -5.77 -12.19 -32.00
N THR A 279 -4.58 -12.60 -32.42
CA THR A 279 -4.06 -12.31 -33.75
C THR A 279 -4.76 -13.14 -34.83
N GLU A 280 -5.10 -14.42 -34.57
CA GLU A 280 -5.88 -15.26 -35.50
C GLU A 280 -7.34 -14.77 -35.62
N ALA A 281 -7.96 -14.28 -34.56
CA ALA A 281 -9.33 -13.75 -34.60
C ALA A 281 -9.43 -12.42 -35.40
N ALA A 282 -8.34 -11.64 -35.47
CA ALA A 282 -8.31 -10.37 -36.21
C ALA A 282 -8.02 -10.54 -37.73
N GLN A 283 -7.62 -11.74 -38.18
CA GLN A 283 -7.34 -12.02 -39.59
C GLN A 283 -8.49 -12.79 -40.29
N GLY A 284 -9.56 -13.10 -39.59
CA GLY A 284 -10.69 -13.92 -40.07
C GLY A 284 -11.99 -13.15 -40.36
N GLU A 285 -11.99 -11.79 -40.44
CA GLU A 285 -13.13 -10.98 -40.89
C GLU A 285 -12.86 -10.27 -42.23
#